data_f4e1baa3a2b7427ac881b46520ff1638
#
_entry.id   f4e1baa3a2b7427ac881b46520ff1638
#
_cell.length_a   1.000
_cell.length_b   1.000
_cell.length_c   1.000
_cell.angle_alpha   90.00
_cell.angle_beta   90.00
_cell.angle_gamma   90.00
#
_symmetry.space_group_name_H-M   'P 1'
#
loop_
_entity.id
_entity.type
_entity.pdbx_description
1 polymer ?
#
loop_
_entity_poly.entity_id
_entity_poly.type
_entity_poly.pdbx_seq_one_letter_code
_entity_poly.pdbx_strand_id
1 'polypeptide(L)'
;GNDLTITIAGESGNFQLNVMMPVMAHNIMESIEILSTSTKAFAVDCIKGIKADKQKCENYIDDSLAMCTSLAPIIGYNNAAEIAKKAYATGKTVRQIVNENKILSKEKSDKILNPKTMVKPSL
;
A
#
# COMPACT_ATOMS: atom_id res chain seq x y z
N GLY A 1 -18.88 -20.72 -4.44
CA GLY A 1 -19.97 -21.69 -4.57
C GLY A 1 -21.31 -20.99 -4.63
N ASN A 2 -21.68 -20.25 -3.60
CA ASN A 2 -23.02 -19.62 -3.48
C ASN A 2 -23.36 -18.70 -4.64
N ASP A 3 -22.43 -17.88 -5.09
CA ASP A 3 -22.62 -16.95 -6.21
C ASP A 3 -22.95 -17.69 -7.52
N LEU A 4 -22.20 -18.75 -7.82
CA LEU A 4 -22.49 -19.60 -8.98
C LEU A 4 -23.83 -20.31 -8.85
N THR A 5 -24.19 -20.80 -7.66
CA THR A 5 -25.49 -21.42 -7.40
C THR A 5 -26.61 -20.43 -7.66
N ILE A 6 -26.49 -19.19 -7.22
CA ILE A 6 -27.48 -18.13 -7.44
C ILE A 6 -27.61 -17.83 -8.93
N THR A 7 -26.50 -17.74 -9.66
CA THR A 7 -26.51 -17.48 -11.11
C THR A 7 -27.25 -18.59 -11.86
N ILE A 8 -26.92 -19.87 -11.63
CA ILE A 8 -27.57 -21.01 -12.27
C ILE A 8 -29.04 -21.08 -11.90
N ALA A 9 -29.37 -20.86 -10.63
CA ALA A 9 -30.74 -20.84 -10.16
C ALA A 9 -31.57 -19.70 -10.80
N GLY A 10 -30.92 -18.52 -11.00
CA GLY A 10 -31.53 -17.38 -11.68
C GLY A 10 -31.88 -17.68 -13.16
N GLU A 11 -30.96 -18.37 -13.84
CA GLU A 11 -31.13 -18.77 -15.25
C GLU A 11 -32.19 -19.87 -15.45
N SER A 12 -32.56 -20.60 -14.39
CA SER A 12 -33.51 -21.71 -14.44
C SER A 12 -34.98 -21.28 -14.51
N GLY A 13 -35.27 -19.98 -14.60
CA GLY A 13 -36.64 -19.47 -14.68
C GLY A 13 -37.31 -19.79 -16.02
N ASN A 14 -38.62 -20.11 -15.97
CA ASN A 14 -39.46 -20.31 -17.15
C ASN A 14 -40.56 -19.25 -17.19
N PHE A 15 -40.56 -18.41 -18.23
CA PHE A 15 -41.49 -17.29 -18.39
C PHE A 15 -41.45 -16.36 -17.15
N GLN A 16 -42.55 -16.22 -16.41
CA GLN A 16 -42.62 -15.38 -15.22
C GLN A 16 -42.50 -16.18 -13.90
N LEU A 17 -42.09 -17.45 -13.97
CA LEU A 17 -41.92 -18.31 -12.81
C LEU A 17 -40.52 -18.83 -12.68
N ASN A 18 -39.89 -18.58 -11.52
CA ASN A 18 -38.65 -19.21 -11.11
C ASN A 18 -38.87 -19.97 -9.80
N VAL A 19 -38.84 -21.30 -9.85
CA VAL A 19 -39.00 -22.16 -8.69
C VAL A 19 -37.77 -22.27 -7.80
N MET A 20 -36.65 -21.72 -8.22
CA MET A 20 -35.36 -21.77 -7.49
C MET A 20 -35.18 -20.60 -6.52
N MET A 21 -36.17 -19.73 -6.33
CA MET A 21 -36.05 -18.60 -5.39
C MET A 21 -35.64 -19.01 -3.97
N PRO A 22 -36.15 -20.14 -3.38
CA PRO A 22 -35.66 -20.55 -2.06
C PRO A 22 -34.17 -20.89 -2.03
N VAL A 23 -33.65 -21.50 -3.09
CA VAL A 23 -32.20 -21.82 -3.23
C VAL A 23 -31.37 -20.55 -3.32
N MET A 24 -31.82 -19.57 -4.12
CA MET A 24 -31.15 -18.27 -4.20
C MET A 24 -31.13 -17.56 -2.85
N ALA A 25 -32.27 -17.51 -2.17
CA ALA A 25 -32.38 -16.89 -0.85
C ALA A 25 -31.49 -17.56 0.19
N HIS A 26 -31.44 -18.89 0.23
CA HIS A 26 -30.55 -19.64 1.13
C HIS A 26 -29.09 -19.27 0.89
N ASN A 27 -28.62 -19.32 -0.35
CA ASN A 27 -27.23 -19.05 -0.68
C ASN A 27 -26.81 -17.57 -0.43
N ILE A 28 -27.74 -16.62 -0.64
CA ILE A 28 -27.50 -15.21 -0.30
C ILE A 28 -27.35 -15.05 1.22
N MET A 29 -28.26 -15.61 2.00
CA MET A 29 -28.25 -15.50 3.46
C MET A 29 -26.99 -16.16 4.05
N GLU A 30 -26.61 -17.33 3.57
CA GLU A 30 -25.36 -18.00 3.97
C GLU A 30 -24.12 -17.14 3.64
N SER A 31 -24.07 -16.53 2.46
CA SER A 31 -22.96 -15.64 2.07
C SER A 31 -22.87 -14.42 2.98
N ILE A 32 -24.01 -13.82 3.34
CA ILE A 32 -24.07 -12.68 4.27
C ILE A 32 -23.58 -13.11 5.67
N GLU A 33 -24.00 -14.27 6.16
CA GLU A 33 -23.59 -14.76 7.48
C GLU A 33 -22.09 -15.05 7.55
N ILE A 34 -21.55 -15.78 6.56
CA ILE A 34 -20.11 -16.09 6.48
C ILE A 34 -19.30 -14.81 6.39
N LEU A 35 -19.69 -13.85 5.55
CA LEU A 35 -18.97 -12.59 5.39
C LEU A 35 -19.03 -11.75 6.68
N SER A 36 -20.18 -11.67 7.32
CA SER A 36 -20.36 -10.93 8.57
C SER A 36 -19.51 -11.50 9.70
N THR A 37 -19.54 -12.81 9.91
CA THR A 37 -18.79 -13.48 10.97
C THR A 37 -17.28 -13.42 10.72
N SER A 38 -16.84 -13.63 9.47
CA SER A 38 -15.43 -13.53 9.09
C SER A 38 -14.88 -12.11 9.26
N THR A 39 -15.65 -11.10 8.85
CA THR A 39 -15.26 -9.69 9.00
C THR A 39 -15.14 -9.31 10.48
N LYS A 40 -16.09 -9.78 11.31
CA LYS A 40 -16.04 -9.54 12.75
C LYS A 40 -14.82 -10.20 13.39
N ALA A 41 -14.55 -11.45 13.08
CA ALA A 41 -13.35 -12.16 13.57
C ALA A 41 -12.07 -11.43 13.13
N PHE A 42 -11.96 -11.06 11.86
CA PHE A 42 -10.83 -10.32 11.34
C PHE A 42 -10.63 -8.98 12.07
N ALA A 43 -11.70 -8.22 12.28
CA ALA A 43 -11.63 -6.94 12.99
C ALA A 43 -11.16 -7.11 14.44
N VAL A 44 -11.69 -8.11 15.16
CA VAL A 44 -11.42 -8.32 16.59
C VAL A 44 -10.07 -9.00 16.81
N ASP A 45 -9.79 -10.07 16.06
CA ASP A 45 -8.66 -10.95 16.34
C ASP A 45 -7.39 -10.55 15.58
N CYS A 46 -7.53 -9.79 14.48
CA CYS A 46 -6.40 -9.33 13.69
C CYS A 46 -6.18 -7.81 13.82
N ILE A 47 -7.19 -7.00 13.49
CA ILE A 47 -7.00 -5.55 13.34
C ILE A 47 -6.86 -4.84 14.69
N LYS A 48 -7.69 -5.17 15.67
CA LYS A 48 -7.77 -4.44 16.97
C LYS A 48 -6.46 -4.40 17.74
N GLY A 49 -5.57 -5.36 17.55
CA GLY A 49 -4.29 -5.47 18.26
C GLY A 49 -3.08 -4.94 17.49
N ILE A 50 -3.25 -4.48 16.25
CA ILE A 50 -2.13 -4.07 15.40
C ILE A 50 -1.41 -2.86 16.01
N LYS A 51 -0.10 -2.98 16.15
CA LYS A 51 0.80 -1.89 16.51
C LYS A 51 1.87 -1.75 15.44
N ALA A 52 2.08 -0.52 14.99
CA ALA A 52 3.14 -0.25 14.03
C ALA A 52 4.52 -0.44 14.67
N ASP A 53 5.39 -1.19 14.02
CA ASP A 53 6.83 -1.17 14.30
C ASP A 53 7.41 0.11 13.66
N LYS A 54 7.49 1.16 14.48
CA LYS A 54 7.92 2.49 14.03
C LYS A 54 9.31 2.45 13.42
N GLN A 55 10.24 1.74 14.05
CA GLN A 55 11.63 1.67 13.57
C GLN A 55 11.71 1.01 12.19
N LYS A 56 10.96 -0.08 11.99
CA LYS A 56 10.93 -0.76 10.72
C LYS A 56 10.28 0.07 9.62
N CYS A 57 9.22 0.80 9.96
CA CYS A 57 8.57 1.73 9.02
C CYS A 57 9.51 2.87 8.61
N GLU A 58 10.25 3.45 9.57
CA GLU A 58 11.24 4.50 9.30
C GLU A 58 12.39 3.97 8.43
N ASN A 59 12.90 2.78 8.72
CA ASN A 59 13.95 2.17 7.90
C ASN A 59 13.48 1.95 6.45
N TYR A 60 12.25 1.47 6.22
CA TYR A 60 11.72 1.31 4.87
C TYR A 60 11.63 2.63 4.08
N ILE A 61 11.37 3.74 4.78
CA ILE A 61 11.36 5.05 4.15
C ILE A 61 12.77 5.45 3.75
N ASP A 62 13.73 5.31 4.67
CA ASP A 62 15.13 5.69 4.42
C ASP A 62 15.79 4.81 3.34
N ASP A 63 15.43 3.54 3.24
CA ASP A 63 15.91 2.61 2.21
C ASP A 63 15.28 2.87 0.83
N SER A 64 14.19 3.65 0.79
CA SER A 64 13.47 3.92 -0.46
C SER A 64 14.25 4.85 -1.39
N LEU A 65 14.47 4.41 -2.64
CA LEU A 65 15.04 5.25 -3.70
C LEU A 65 14.14 6.42 -4.09
N ALA A 66 12.85 6.41 -3.70
CA ALA A 66 11.94 7.52 -3.90
C ALA A 66 12.42 8.82 -3.22
N MET A 67 13.30 8.70 -2.20
CA MET A 67 13.96 9.85 -1.57
C MET A 67 14.77 10.70 -2.55
N CYS A 68 15.22 10.14 -3.68
CA CYS A 68 15.92 10.91 -4.73
C CYS A 68 15.03 11.94 -5.43
N THR A 69 13.69 11.78 -5.40
CA THR A 69 12.78 12.74 -6.07
C THR A 69 12.87 14.13 -5.48
N SER A 70 13.10 14.27 -4.18
CA SER A 70 13.28 15.55 -3.51
C SER A 70 14.63 16.22 -3.82
N LEU A 71 15.61 15.47 -4.31
CA LEU A 71 16.91 16.00 -4.71
C LEU A 71 16.88 16.59 -6.12
N ALA A 72 16.07 16.03 -7.02
CA ALA A 72 16.05 16.40 -8.43
C ALA A 72 15.86 17.92 -8.69
N PRO A 73 14.98 18.64 -7.99
CA PRO A 73 14.82 20.08 -8.17
C PRO A 73 16.06 20.91 -7.79
N ILE A 74 16.95 20.34 -6.98
CA ILE A 74 18.10 21.07 -6.39
C ILE A 74 19.40 20.75 -7.13
N ILE A 75 19.63 19.47 -7.43
CA ILE A 75 20.88 19.00 -8.05
C ILE A 75 20.70 18.59 -9.52
N GLY A 76 19.48 18.66 -10.03
CA GLY A 76 19.13 18.20 -11.38
C GLY A 76 18.82 16.71 -11.44
N TYR A 77 17.98 16.34 -12.43
CA TYR A 77 17.49 14.97 -12.60
C TYR A 77 18.63 13.94 -12.78
N ASN A 78 19.60 14.25 -13.65
CA ASN A 78 20.67 13.32 -13.96
C ASN A 78 21.52 12.98 -12.73
N ASN A 79 21.87 13.99 -11.93
CA ASN A 79 22.64 13.79 -10.69
C ASN A 79 21.83 13.00 -9.65
N ALA A 80 20.52 13.26 -9.54
CA ALA A 80 19.65 12.49 -8.65
C ALA A 80 19.53 11.02 -9.10
N ALA A 81 19.45 10.77 -10.41
CA ALA A 81 19.44 9.42 -10.98
C ALA A 81 20.76 8.66 -10.72
N GLU A 82 21.91 9.33 -10.82
CA GLU A 82 23.23 8.76 -10.49
C GLU A 82 23.31 8.36 -9.01
N ILE A 83 22.80 9.20 -8.11
CA ILE A 83 22.72 8.89 -6.67
C ILE A 83 21.84 7.66 -6.43
N ALA A 84 20.69 7.57 -7.10
CA ALA A 84 19.79 6.43 -6.97
C ALA A 84 20.46 5.13 -7.43
N LYS A 85 21.13 5.14 -8.59
CA LYS A 85 21.89 4.00 -9.11
C LYS A 85 23.00 3.57 -8.14
N LYS A 86 23.74 4.54 -7.58
CA LYS A 86 24.81 4.27 -6.63
C LYS A 86 24.27 3.71 -5.31
N ALA A 87 23.18 4.25 -4.80
CA ALA A 87 22.50 3.75 -3.61
C ALA A 87 22.04 2.29 -3.81
N TYR A 88 21.38 2.00 -4.93
CA TYR A 88 20.97 0.65 -5.29
C TYR A 88 22.16 -0.33 -5.39
N ALA A 89 23.21 0.04 -6.11
CA ALA A 89 24.38 -0.82 -6.32
C ALA A 89 25.18 -1.12 -5.03
N THR A 90 25.16 -0.18 -4.08
CA THR A 90 25.94 -0.29 -2.82
C THR A 90 25.12 -0.77 -1.62
N GLY A 91 23.79 -0.85 -1.74
CA GLY A 91 22.89 -1.15 -0.64
C GLY A 91 22.86 -0.04 0.43
N LYS A 92 23.31 1.18 0.10
CA LYS A 92 23.29 2.33 1.00
C LYS A 92 22.05 3.17 0.77
N THR A 93 21.63 3.90 1.82
CA THR A 93 20.52 4.84 1.68
C THR A 93 20.93 6.05 0.83
N VAL A 94 19.96 6.72 0.21
CA VAL A 94 20.16 7.97 -0.53
C VAL A 94 20.85 9.01 0.35
N ARG A 95 20.44 9.12 1.60
CA ARG A 95 21.03 10.03 2.61
C ARG A 95 22.51 9.75 2.84
N GLN A 96 22.89 8.48 2.97
CA GLN A 96 24.29 8.09 3.15
C GLN A 96 25.13 8.50 1.94
N ILE A 97 24.67 8.25 0.72
CA ILE A 97 25.38 8.61 -0.52
C ILE A 97 25.54 10.12 -0.64
N VAL A 98 24.50 10.92 -0.34
CA VAL A 98 24.55 12.39 -0.37
C VAL A 98 25.58 12.93 0.62
N ASN A 99 25.63 12.38 1.83
CA ASN A 99 26.55 12.81 2.88
C ASN A 99 28.00 12.39 2.58
N GLU A 100 28.23 11.15 2.15
CA GLU A 100 29.57 10.63 1.80
C GLU A 100 30.21 11.42 0.65
N ASN A 101 29.42 11.75 -0.36
CA ASN A 101 29.94 12.52 -1.50
C ASN A 101 29.90 14.04 -1.27
N LYS A 102 29.51 14.51 -0.09
CA LYS A 102 29.41 15.93 0.28
C LYS A 102 28.65 16.78 -0.74
N ILE A 103 27.58 16.19 -1.33
CA ILE A 103 26.79 16.84 -2.38
C ILE A 103 26.01 18.04 -1.82
N LEU A 104 25.58 17.92 -0.58
CA LEU A 104 24.86 18.97 0.16
C LEU A 104 25.46 19.09 1.58
N SER A 105 25.30 20.26 2.20
CA SER A 105 25.57 20.37 3.63
C SER A 105 24.59 19.50 4.44
N LYS A 106 25.02 19.02 5.60
CA LYS A 106 24.21 18.14 6.45
C LYS A 106 22.85 18.74 6.76
N GLU A 107 22.79 20.03 7.10
CA GLU A 107 21.55 20.74 7.38
C GLU A 107 20.58 20.76 6.18
N LYS A 108 21.12 21.02 4.97
CA LYS A 108 20.33 21.00 3.73
C LYS A 108 19.85 19.57 3.40
N SER A 109 20.72 18.58 3.55
CA SER A 109 20.38 17.17 3.35
C SER A 109 19.23 16.74 4.27
N ASP A 110 19.31 17.06 5.56
CA ASP A 110 18.30 16.71 6.55
C ASP A 110 16.94 17.39 6.28
N LYS A 111 16.95 18.61 5.78
CA LYS A 111 15.72 19.33 5.41
C LYS A 111 15.09 18.76 4.15
N ILE A 112 15.88 18.50 3.10
CA ILE A 112 15.39 18.05 1.80
C ILE A 112 14.95 16.59 1.84
N LEU A 113 15.71 15.72 2.52
CA LEU A 113 15.42 14.30 2.67
C LEU A 113 14.53 14.02 3.89
N ASN A 114 13.70 14.98 4.30
CA ASN A 114 12.70 14.75 5.34
C ASN A 114 11.40 14.21 4.71
N PRO A 115 11.01 12.96 4.99
CA PRO A 115 9.81 12.37 4.38
C PRO A 115 8.53 13.15 4.65
N LYS A 116 8.45 13.85 5.77
CA LYS A 116 7.27 14.67 6.14
C LYS A 116 7.04 15.85 5.19
N THR A 117 8.07 16.32 4.50
CA THR A 117 7.92 17.39 3.50
C THR A 117 7.43 16.87 2.16
N MET A 118 7.55 15.57 1.89
CA MET A 118 7.19 14.95 0.62
C MET A 118 5.71 14.58 0.53
N VAL A 119 4.98 14.55 1.65
CA VAL A 119 3.56 14.19 1.70
C VAL A 119 2.62 15.38 1.61
N LYS A 120 3.15 16.61 1.51
CA LYS A 120 2.37 17.82 1.32
C LYS A 120 2.55 18.32 -0.11
N PRO A 121 1.46 18.78 -0.78
CA PRO A 121 1.62 19.41 -2.08
C PRO A 121 2.53 20.64 -1.93
N SER A 122 3.53 20.76 -2.81
CA SER A 122 4.30 21.99 -2.97
C SER A 122 3.40 22.97 -3.71
N LEU A 123 2.83 23.94 -3.00
CA LEU A 123 2.21 25.12 -3.59
C LEU A 123 3.28 26.09 -4.09
#